data_cea4e2af851b0706b7574343be54f755
#
_entry.id   cea4e2af851b0706b7574343be54f755
#
_cell.length_a   1.000
_cell.length_b   1.000
_cell.length_c   1.000
_cell.angle_alpha   90.00
_cell.angle_beta   90.00
_cell.angle_gamma   90.00
#
_symmetry.space_group_name_H-M   'P 1'
#
loop_
_entity.id
_entity.type
_entity.pdbx_description
1 polymer ?
#
loop_
_entity_poly.entity_id
_entity_poly.type
_entity_poly.pdbx_seq_one_letter_code
_entity_poly.pdbx_strand_id
1 'polypeptide(L)'
;MKNIQEDIKTGNFKQAYLLYGEEAYLKQQYKHKLVQALNPEDDTMNFNHYEGRNIDVKELIDLCETMPFFADRRVVLLEDTGFFKNKCDELADYMKELPDYLCLIFVENEVDKRNRMYKAVKAAGRIGEFVQQDEKTLMRWAAGLLKKEGKMITQRDMELLLTMTGVDMGNLRMELEKIISYTGDRDVVTGEDIQQVCTTQTQNKIFDMVRAVTEKIKKRALDLYYDLLTLKEPPMRILFLLAKQFRQLLLVKEYAEEGIPQPVMASRLGVPSFVVKNIAVCARSYRISELRQAVTDFVDAEEAVKTGRLQDVLSVELLIVKYSSARR
;
A
#
# COMPACT_ATOMS: atom_id res chain seq x y z
N MET A 1 -10.31 -2.72 14.45
CA MET A 1 -8.96 -2.51 15.03
C MET A 1 -8.99 -2.28 16.54
N LYS A 2 -9.72 -1.29 17.07
CA LYS A 2 -9.71 -1.00 18.52
C LYS A 2 -10.07 -2.21 19.40
N ASN A 3 -11.10 -2.95 19.05
CA ASN A 3 -11.53 -4.13 19.84
C ASN A 3 -10.51 -5.28 19.85
N ILE A 4 -9.80 -5.52 18.75
CA ILE A 4 -8.74 -6.52 18.69
C ILE A 4 -7.55 -6.07 19.56
N GLN A 5 -7.22 -4.78 19.53
CA GLN A 5 -6.17 -4.22 20.38
C GLN A 5 -6.52 -4.28 21.86
N GLU A 6 -7.79 -4.15 22.20
CA GLU A 6 -8.29 -4.30 23.56
C GLU A 6 -8.19 -5.76 24.02
N ASP A 7 -8.64 -6.72 23.18
CA ASP A 7 -8.53 -8.15 23.48
C ASP A 7 -7.05 -8.55 23.71
N ILE A 8 -6.10 -8.06 22.88
CA ILE A 8 -4.66 -8.28 23.06
C ILE A 8 -4.14 -7.71 24.40
N LYS A 9 -4.61 -6.51 24.81
CA LYS A 9 -4.17 -5.85 26.05
C LYS A 9 -4.74 -6.50 27.31
N THR A 10 -5.98 -6.94 27.23
CA THR A 10 -6.69 -7.49 28.39
C THR A 10 -6.53 -9.00 28.55
N GLY A 11 -6.03 -9.70 27.51
CA GLY A 11 -5.97 -11.17 27.45
C GLY A 11 -7.35 -11.83 27.29
N ASN A 12 -8.40 -11.05 27.03
CA ASN A 12 -9.77 -11.58 26.88
C ASN A 12 -10.05 -11.90 25.40
N PHE A 13 -9.48 -12.99 24.94
CA PHE A 13 -9.56 -13.40 23.54
C PHE A 13 -10.90 -14.03 23.18
N LYS A 14 -11.30 -13.83 21.91
CA LYS A 14 -12.45 -14.49 21.29
C LYS A 14 -12.01 -15.77 20.56
N GLN A 15 -12.98 -16.61 20.24
CA GLN A 15 -12.75 -17.88 19.54
C GLN A 15 -12.42 -17.69 18.05
N ALA A 16 -12.72 -16.54 17.46
CA ALA A 16 -12.43 -16.27 16.06
C ALA A 16 -12.04 -14.81 15.80
N TYR A 17 -11.05 -14.64 14.92
CA TYR A 17 -10.60 -13.35 14.41
C TYR A 17 -10.52 -13.39 12.88
N LEU A 18 -10.97 -12.33 12.23
CA LEU A 18 -10.78 -12.12 10.79
C LEU A 18 -10.07 -10.79 10.58
N LEU A 19 -8.86 -10.87 10.01
CA LEU A 19 -8.04 -9.73 9.61
C LEU A 19 -8.06 -9.65 8.08
N TYR A 20 -8.62 -8.59 7.50
CA TYR A 20 -8.71 -8.50 6.04
C TYR A 20 -8.56 -7.05 5.55
N GLY A 21 -8.22 -6.89 4.26
CA GLY A 21 -8.14 -5.59 3.59
C GLY A 21 -6.80 -5.35 2.91
N GLU A 22 -6.69 -4.18 2.28
CA GLU A 22 -5.59 -3.83 1.39
C GLU A 22 -4.32 -3.38 2.12
N GLU A 23 -4.44 -2.89 3.38
CA GLU A 23 -3.29 -2.41 4.16
C GLU A 23 -2.51 -3.59 4.77
N ALA A 24 -1.60 -4.12 3.96
CA ALA A 24 -0.85 -5.32 4.28
C ALA A 24 0.02 -5.17 5.54
N TYR A 25 0.66 -4.01 5.73
CA TYR A 25 1.55 -3.77 6.87
C TYR A 25 0.81 -3.84 8.20
N LEU A 26 -0.31 -3.12 8.34
CA LEU A 26 -1.10 -3.16 9.57
C LEU A 26 -1.71 -4.54 9.80
N LYS A 27 -2.20 -5.20 8.75
CA LYS A 27 -2.75 -6.55 8.83
C LYS A 27 -1.72 -7.53 9.38
N GLN A 28 -0.48 -7.51 8.86
CA GLN A 28 0.61 -8.34 9.36
C GLN A 28 1.01 -7.97 10.79
N GLN A 29 1.09 -6.69 11.13
CA GLN A 29 1.37 -6.27 12.51
C GLN A 29 0.34 -6.78 13.51
N TYR A 30 -0.96 -6.69 13.17
CA TYR A 30 -2.01 -7.19 14.04
C TYR A 30 -2.02 -8.72 14.14
N LYS A 31 -1.73 -9.42 13.02
CA LYS A 31 -1.53 -10.87 13.01
C LYS A 31 -0.43 -11.27 13.99
N HIS A 32 0.76 -10.70 13.85
CA HIS A 32 1.89 -11.03 14.73
C HIS A 32 1.58 -10.75 16.20
N LYS A 33 1.00 -9.59 16.52
CA LYS A 33 0.63 -9.27 17.92
C LYS A 33 -0.41 -10.21 18.47
N LEU A 34 -1.39 -10.62 17.68
CA LEU A 34 -2.45 -11.52 18.10
C LEU A 34 -1.89 -12.94 18.32
N VAL A 35 -1.10 -13.44 17.38
CA VAL A 35 -0.43 -14.74 17.49
C VAL A 35 0.50 -14.76 18.71
N GLN A 36 1.36 -13.75 18.87
CA GLN A 36 2.28 -13.68 20.02
C GLN A 36 1.53 -13.61 21.37
N ALA A 37 0.39 -12.92 21.41
CA ALA A 37 -0.40 -12.84 22.65
C ALA A 37 -1.17 -14.12 22.97
N LEU A 38 -1.54 -14.90 21.95
CA LEU A 38 -2.23 -16.21 22.10
C LEU A 38 -1.28 -17.38 22.26
N ASN A 39 -0.06 -17.27 21.75
CA ASN A 39 1.01 -18.28 21.79
C ASN A 39 2.34 -17.63 22.21
N PRO A 40 2.47 -17.16 23.46
CA PRO A 40 3.64 -16.40 23.92
C PRO A 40 4.94 -17.21 24.01
N GLU A 41 4.84 -18.54 24.11
CA GLU A 41 5.98 -19.46 24.27
C GLU A 41 6.42 -20.08 22.94
N ASP A 42 5.87 -19.62 21.78
CA ASP A 42 6.11 -20.21 20.47
C ASP A 42 5.85 -21.75 20.44
N ASP A 43 4.82 -22.16 21.17
CA ASP A 43 4.42 -23.57 21.26
C ASP A 43 3.96 -24.09 19.90
N THR A 44 4.72 -25.01 19.33
CA THR A 44 4.43 -25.64 18.04
C THR A 44 3.42 -26.79 18.12
N MET A 45 3.13 -27.30 19.32
CA MET A 45 2.20 -28.43 19.53
C MET A 45 0.74 -27.94 19.45
N ASN A 46 0.49 -26.73 19.92
CA ASN A 46 -0.85 -26.12 19.98
C ASN A 46 -1.06 -24.99 18.98
N PHE A 47 -0.07 -24.73 18.12
CA PHE A 47 -0.15 -23.74 17.05
C PHE A 47 -0.07 -24.42 15.69
N ASN A 48 -1.07 -24.20 14.84
CA ASN A 48 -1.09 -24.71 13.47
C ASN A 48 -1.26 -23.57 12.48
N HIS A 49 -0.53 -23.60 11.38
CA HIS A 49 -0.58 -22.60 10.33
C HIS A 49 -0.93 -23.26 8.99
N TYR A 50 -1.97 -22.77 8.35
CA TYR A 50 -2.42 -23.18 7.02
C TYR A 50 -2.42 -21.97 6.09
N GLU A 51 -1.92 -22.14 4.88
CA GLU A 51 -1.88 -21.11 3.87
C GLU A 51 -2.39 -21.63 2.52
N GLY A 52 -3.17 -20.80 1.82
CA GLY A 52 -3.66 -21.10 0.49
C GLY A 52 -5.02 -21.80 0.46
N ARG A 53 -5.49 -22.10 -0.76
CA ARG A 53 -6.87 -22.52 -1.03
C ARG A 53 -7.14 -24.02 -0.94
N ASN A 54 -6.08 -24.82 -0.81
CA ASN A 54 -6.19 -26.29 -0.87
C ASN A 54 -6.23 -26.91 0.56
N ILE A 55 -7.02 -26.30 1.44
CA ILE A 55 -7.19 -26.78 2.81
C ILE A 55 -8.38 -27.75 2.83
N ASP A 56 -8.17 -28.99 3.30
CA ASP A 56 -9.25 -29.93 3.58
C ASP A 56 -9.98 -29.47 4.84
N VAL A 57 -11.26 -29.11 4.65
CA VAL A 57 -12.08 -28.54 5.74
C VAL A 57 -12.38 -29.59 6.81
N LYS A 58 -12.49 -30.87 6.46
CA LYS A 58 -12.75 -31.94 7.43
C LYS A 58 -11.55 -32.18 8.31
N GLU A 59 -10.36 -32.31 7.70
CA GLU A 59 -9.10 -32.45 8.45
C GLU A 59 -8.85 -31.23 9.35
N LEU A 60 -9.21 -30.03 8.88
CA LEU A 60 -9.13 -28.80 9.67
C LEU A 60 -10.06 -28.87 10.89
N ILE A 61 -11.31 -29.31 10.72
CA ILE A 61 -12.27 -29.44 11.82
C ILE A 61 -11.79 -30.52 12.80
N ASP A 62 -11.34 -31.67 12.32
CA ASP A 62 -10.80 -32.75 13.17
C ASP A 62 -9.61 -32.25 14.02
N LEU A 63 -8.73 -31.43 13.44
CA LEU A 63 -7.66 -30.78 14.19
C LEU A 63 -8.20 -29.83 15.26
N CYS A 64 -9.20 -29.02 14.91
CA CYS A 64 -9.83 -28.06 15.83
C CYS A 64 -10.52 -28.72 17.01
N GLU A 65 -11.06 -29.94 16.84
CA GLU A 65 -11.66 -30.75 17.89
C GLU A 65 -10.62 -31.42 18.82
N THR A 66 -9.35 -31.43 18.43
CA THR A 66 -8.28 -31.98 19.27
C THR A 66 -7.96 -31.02 20.40
N MET A 67 -8.09 -31.49 21.65
CA MET A 67 -7.75 -30.73 22.86
C MET A 67 -6.29 -30.24 22.82
N PRO A 68 -5.99 -29.05 23.35
CA PRO A 68 -4.61 -28.58 23.46
C PRO A 68 -3.79 -29.45 24.40
N PHE A 69 -2.52 -29.62 24.06
CA PHE A 69 -1.59 -30.46 24.85
C PHE A 69 -0.83 -29.56 25.84
N PHE A 70 -1.11 -29.74 27.14
CA PHE A 70 -0.54 -28.93 28.25
C PHE A 70 -0.61 -27.40 28.06
N ALA A 71 -1.62 -26.89 27.36
CA ALA A 71 -1.86 -25.48 27.16
C ALA A 71 -3.35 -25.15 27.33
N ASP A 72 -3.65 -23.87 27.59
CA ASP A 72 -5.03 -23.42 27.75
C ASP A 72 -5.77 -23.30 26.41
N ARG A 73 -5.04 -23.19 25.30
CA ARG A 73 -5.63 -22.89 23.99
C ARG A 73 -4.91 -23.60 22.85
N ARG A 74 -5.70 -23.94 21.83
CA ARG A 74 -5.22 -24.28 20.49
C ARG A 74 -5.45 -23.10 19.56
N VAL A 75 -4.41 -22.68 18.85
CA VAL A 75 -4.44 -21.54 17.91
C VAL A 75 -4.25 -22.07 16.50
N VAL A 76 -5.17 -21.74 15.60
CA VAL A 76 -5.08 -22.09 14.18
C VAL A 76 -5.08 -20.82 13.36
N LEU A 77 -3.97 -20.55 12.69
CA LEU A 77 -3.80 -19.43 11.76
C LEU A 77 -4.10 -19.91 10.33
N LEU A 78 -4.96 -19.17 9.64
CA LEU A 78 -5.46 -19.51 8.31
C LEU A 78 -5.28 -18.28 7.39
N GLU A 79 -4.40 -18.39 6.39
CA GLU A 79 -4.04 -17.28 5.51
C GLU A 79 -4.44 -17.57 4.04
N ASP A 80 -5.03 -16.59 3.37
CA ASP A 80 -5.39 -16.61 1.95
C ASP A 80 -6.19 -17.86 1.52
N THR A 81 -7.07 -18.32 2.40
CA THR A 81 -7.83 -19.58 2.23
C THR A 81 -8.91 -19.50 1.16
N GLY A 82 -9.42 -18.30 0.91
CA GLY A 82 -10.55 -18.08 0.01
C GLY A 82 -11.92 -18.47 0.60
N PHE A 83 -12.01 -18.90 1.85
CA PHE A 83 -13.26 -19.30 2.51
C PHE A 83 -14.29 -18.16 2.60
N PHE A 84 -13.83 -16.91 2.54
CA PHE A 84 -14.68 -15.72 2.57
C PHE A 84 -15.14 -15.24 1.20
N LYS A 85 -14.66 -15.87 0.11
CA LYS A 85 -15.11 -15.64 -1.27
C LYS A 85 -15.93 -16.79 -1.80
N ASN A 86 -15.50 -18.00 -1.51
CA ASN A 86 -16.16 -19.25 -1.94
C ASN A 86 -17.12 -19.76 -0.86
N LYS A 87 -18.00 -20.68 -1.25
CA LYS A 87 -18.86 -21.39 -0.28
C LYS A 87 -18.00 -22.34 0.56
N CYS A 88 -18.12 -22.22 1.87
CA CYS A 88 -17.55 -23.13 2.85
C CYS A 88 -18.59 -23.34 3.97
N ASP A 89 -19.70 -24.02 3.59
CA ASP A 89 -20.85 -24.15 4.49
C ASP A 89 -20.53 -25.01 5.71
N GLU A 90 -19.73 -26.06 5.55
CA GLU A 90 -19.32 -26.98 6.62
C GLU A 90 -18.54 -26.25 7.73
N LEU A 91 -17.53 -25.46 7.37
CA LEU A 91 -16.80 -24.66 8.33
C LEU A 91 -17.65 -23.54 8.93
N ALA A 92 -18.55 -22.93 8.14
CA ALA A 92 -19.46 -21.90 8.63
C ALA A 92 -20.48 -22.46 9.65
N ASP A 93 -20.88 -23.70 9.52
CA ASP A 93 -21.73 -24.36 10.50
C ASP A 93 -20.93 -24.75 11.75
N TYR A 94 -19.72 -25.25 11.59
CA TYR A 94 -18.81 -25.54 12.71
C TYR A 94 -18.50 -24.29 13.56
N MET A 95 -18.40 -23.12 12.96
CA MET A 95 -18.18 -21.85 13.68
C MET A 95 -19.25 -21.50 14.71
N LYS A 96 -20.39 -22.19 14.73
CA LYS A 96 -21.47 -21.97 15.73
C LYS A 96 -21.23 -22.66 17.06
N GLU A 97 -20.40 -23.70 17.04
CA GLU A 97 -20.19 -24.61 18.17
C GLU A 97 -18.67 -24.81 18.43
N LEU A 98 -17.90 -23.72 18.35
CA LEU A 98 -16.44 -23.77 18.58
C LEU A 98 -16.13 -24.16 20.03
N PRO A 99 -15.17 -25.06 20.27
CA PRO A 99 -14.66 -25.36 21.62
C PRO A 99 -14.08 -24.12 22.29
N ASP A 100 -14.24 -24.00 23.61
CA ASP A 100 -13.79 -22.82 24.38
C ASP A 100 -12.26 -22.62 24.32
N TYR A 101 -11.52 -23.69 24.16
CA TYR A 101 -10.05 -23.68 24.02
C TYR A 101 -9.56 -23.25 22.64
N LEU A 102 -10.42 -23.20 21.62
CA LEU A 102 -10.03 -22.95 20.23
C LEU A 102 -10.00 -21.44 19.92
N CYS A 103 -8.96 -21.03 19.21
CA CYS A 103 -8.88 -19.70 18.62
C CYS A 103 -8.49 -19.78 17.14
N LEU A 104 -9.39 -19.40 16.25
CA LEU A 104 -9.17 -19.33 14.80
C LEU A 104 -8.79 -17.92 14.39
N ILE A 105 -7.70 -17.76 13.67
CA ILE A 105 -7.24 -16.47 13.13
C ILE A 105 -7.24 -16.57 11.61
N PHE A 106 -8.15 -15.87 10.96
CA PHE A 106 -8.21 -15.77 9.51
C PHE A 106 -7.55 -14.48 9.05
N VAL A 107 -6.66 -14.58 8.05
CA VAL A 107 -5.99 -13.45 7.41
C VAL A 107 -6.26 -13.50 5.91
N GLU A 108 -7.04 -12.55 5.41
CA GLU A 108 -7.47 -12.54 4.01
C GLU A 108 -7.19 -11.19 3.35
N ASN A 109 -7.04 -11.19 2.02
CA ASN A 109 -6.89 -9.95 1.27
C ASN A 109 -8.25 -9.34 0.96
N GLU A 110 -9.21 -10.16 0.56
CA GLU A 110 -10.55 -9.71 0.21
C GLU A 110 -11.61 -10.67 0.74
N VAL A 111 -12.74 -10.13 1.15
CA VAL A 111 -13.88 -10.89 1.66
C VAL A 111 -15.20 -10.43 1.05
N ASP A 112 -16.17 -11.35 0.83
CA ASP A 112 -17.57 -10.99 0.59
C ASP A 112 -18.29 -10.90 1.95
N LYS A 113 -18.69 -9.71 2.36
CA LYS A 113 -19.40 -9.46 3.63
C LYS A 113 -20.78 -10.16 3.70
N ARG A 114 -21.29 -10.64 2.57
CA ARG A 114 -22.56 -11.43 2.48
C ARG A 114 -22.33 -12.92 2.72
N ASN A 115 -21.08 -13.39 2.61
CA ASN A 115 -20.70 -14.79 2.79
C ASN A 115 -21.07 -15.30 4.20
N ARG A 116 -21.46 -16.57 4.29
CA ARG A 116 -21.79 -17.24 5.56
C ARG A 116 -20.64 -17.25 6.55
N MET A 117 -19.40 -17.52 6.08
CA MET A 117 -18.20 -17.49 6.92
C MET A 117 -17.97 -16.11 7.56
N TYR A 118 -18.16 -15.03 6.80
CA TYR A 118 -18.05 -13.67 7.36
C TYR A 118 -19.04 -13.43 8.50
N LYS A 119 -20.30 -13.88 8.32
CA LYS A 119 -21.34 -13.76 9.35
C LYS A 119 -21.05 -14.64 10.56
N ALA A 120 -20.53 -15.85 10.34
CA ALA A 120 -20.15 -16.79 11.40
C ALA A 120 -19.02 -16.22 12.27
N VAL A 121 -17.91 -15.73 11.65
CA VAL A 121 -16.82 -15.08 12.41
C VAL A 121 -17.31 -13.84 13.13
N LYS A 122 -18.22 -13.05 12.54
CA LYS A 122 -18.79 -11.87 13.19
C LYS A 122 -19.58 -12.22 14.46
N ALA A 123 -20.22 -13.38 14.47
CA ALA A 123 -20.99 -13.87 15.63
C ALA A 123 -20.06 -14.44 16.73
N ALA A 124 -19.05 -15.24 16.35
CA ALA A 124 -18.15 -15.94 17.27
C ALA A 124 -16.96 -15.07 17.77
N GLY A 125 -16.66 -13.94 17.11
CA GLY A 125 -15.41 -13.25 17.40
C GLY A 125 -15.31 -11.80 16.94
N ARG A 126 -14.16 -11.44 16.38
CA ARG A 126 -13.81 -10.08 15.98
C ARG A 126 -13.41 -9.98 14.51
N ILE A 127 -13.78 -8.89 13.88
CA ILE A 127 -13.39 -8.57 12.52
C ILE A 127 -12.60 -7.26 12.50
N GLY A 128 -11.42 -7.30 11.90
CA GLY A 128 -10.56 -6.15 11.61
C GLY A 128 -10.50 -5.91 10.11
N GLU A 129 -11.00 -4.78 9.65
CA GLU A 129 -10.83 -4.31 8.27
C GLU A 129 -9.66 -3.32 8.22
N PHE A 130 -8.64 -3.64 7.41
CA PHE A 130 -7.42 -2.86 7.25
C PHE A 130 -7.44 -2.18 5.88
N VAL A 131 -7.94 -0.96 5.88
CA VAL A 131 -7.99 -0.11 4.68
C VAL A 131 -6.75 0.77 4.61
N GLN A 132 -6.40 1.19 3.40
CA GLN A 132 -5.32 2.13 3.19
C GLN A 132 -5.54 3.40 4.02
N GLN A 133 -4.49 3.86 4.70
CA GLN A 133 -4.57 4.97 5.63
C GLN A 133 -4.53 6.30 4.91
N ASP A 134 -5.26 7.29 5.44
CA ASP A 134 -5.17 8.66 4.93
C ASP A 134 -3.84 9.32 5.32
N GLU A 135 -3.48 10.37 4.59
CA GLU A 135 -2.24 11.14 4.76
C GLU A 135 -2.03 11.62 6.21
N LYS A 136 -3.08 12.15 6.84
CA LYS A 136 -3.00 12.65 8.22
C LYS A 136 -2.73 11.53 9.22
N THR A 137 -3.29 10.36 8.97
CA THR A 137 -3.07 9.17 9.81
C THR A 137 -1.67 8.64 9.61
N LEU A 138 -1.16 8.60 8.36
CA LEU A 138 0.22 8.20 8.04
C LEU A 138 1.23 9.14 8.69
N MET A 139 1.06 10.46 8.54
CA MET A 139 1.94 11.46 9.19
C MET A 139 1.97 11.30 10.70
N ARG A 140 0.80 11.11 11.31
CA ARG A 140 0.67 10.94 12.77
C ARG A 140 1.33 9.65 13.24
N TRP A 141 1.17 8.58 12.47
CA TRP A 141 1.80 7.30 12.74
C TRP A 141 3.32 7.38 12.62
N ALA A 142 3.84 7.97 11.53
CA ALA A 142 5.27 8.17 11.30
C ALA A 142 5.91 9.04 12.38
N ALA A 143 5.27 10.17 12.73
CA ALA A 143 5.70 11.03 13.83
C ALA A 143 5.70 10.31 15.17
N GLY A 144 4.71 9.43 15.41
CA GLY A 144 4.65 8.60 16.60
C GLY A 144 5.78 7.58 16.71
N LEU A 145 6.24 7.03 15.58
CA LEU A 145 7.39 6.13 15.53
C LEU A 145 8.69 6.90 15.84
N LEU A 146 8.91 8.03 15.18
CA LEU A 146 10.08 8.90 15.43
C LEU A 146 10.12 9.35 16.90
N LYS A 147 8.99 9.75 17.47
CA LYS A 147 8.91 10.18 18.87
C LYS A 147 9.29 9.08 19.86
N LYS A 148 8.99 7.81 19.58
CA LYS A 148 9.41 6.68 20.44
C LYS A 148 10.92 6.52 20.51
N GLU A 149 11.62 6.93 19.44
CA GLU A 149 13.07 6.91 19.32
C GLU A 149 13.69 8.29 19.68
N GLY A 150 12.95 9.16 20.36
CA GLY A 150 13.41 10.48 20.77
C GLY A 150 13.59 11.49 19.63
N LYS A 151 13.02 11.19 18.43
CA LYS A 151 13.20 12.03 17.23
C LYS A 151 12.03 12.97 17.00
N MET A 152 12.32 14.13 16.44
CA MET A 152 11.35 15.13 16.00
C MET A 152 11.52 15.40 14.51
N ILE A 153 10.42 15.72 13.83
CA ILE A 153 10.40 16.08 12.41
C ILE A 153 9.42 17.22 12.19
N THR A 154 9.75 18.15 11.29
CA THR A 154 8.82 19.22 10.93
C THR A 154 7.72 18.69 10.01
N GLN A 155 6.59 19.40 9.94
CA GLN A 155 5.52 19.02 9.00
C GLN A 155 6.02 19.04 7.53
N ARG A 156 6.83 20.04 7.17
CA ARG A 156 7.40 20.16 5.83
C ARG A 156 8.29 18.96 5.47
N ASP A 157 9.14 18.54 6.40
CA ASP A 157 10.05 17.41 6.18
C ASP A 157 9.29 16.08 6.18
N MET A 158 8.20 15.96 6.96
CA MET A 158 7.30 14.82 6.89
C MET A 158 6.58 14.73 5.52
N GLU A 159 6.13 15.84 4.95
CA GLU A 159 5.56 15.89 3.60
C GLU A 159 6.62 15.50 2.54
N LEU A 160 7.87 15.95 2.71
CA LEU A 160 9.00 15.54 1.87
C LEU A 160 9.23 14.01 1.97
N LEU A 161 9.27 13.47 3.18
CA LEU A 161 9.42 12.03 3.42
C LEU A 161 8.34 11.24 2.68
N LEU A 162 7.06 11.57 2.86
CA LEU A 162 5.96 10.90 2.16
C LEU A 162 6.04 11.07 0.63
N THR A 163 6.56 12.19 0.15
CA THR A 163 6.78 12.40 -1.29
C THR A 163 7.85 11.45 -1.82
N MET A 164 8.92 11.20 -1.06
CA MET A 164 10.04 10.34 -1.49
C MET A 164 9.77 8.85 -1.30
N THR A 165 9.02 8.48 -0.25
CA THR A 165 8.79 7.07 0.11
C THR A 165 7.45 6.54 -0.39
N GLY A 166 6.51 7.43 -0.73
CA GLY A 166 5.12 7.08 -1.00
C GLY A 166 4.31 6.85 0.27
N VAL A 167 3.12 6.26 0.10
CA VAL A 167 2.12 6.06 1.16
C VAL A 167 2.02 4.62 1.65
N ASP A 168 2.85 3.72 1.12
CA ASP A 168 2.94 2.34 1.61
C ASP A 168 3.57 2.32 3.01
N MET A 169 2.82 1.80 3.99
CA MET A 169 3.25 1.82 5.38
C MET A 169 4.48 0.94 5.64
N GLY A 170 4.63 -0.16 4.92
CA GLY A 170 5.78 -1.05 5.05
C GLY A 170 7.06 -0.38 4.57
N ASN A 171 7.00 0.24 3.38
CA ASN A 171 8.12 1.01 2.84
C ASN A 171 8.45 2.22 3.74
N LEU A 172 7.43 2.98 4.16
CA LEU A 172 7.62 4.12 5.06
C LEU A 172 8.28 3.71 6.38
N ARG A 173 7.93 2.53 6.93
CA ARG A 173 8.56 1.98 8.13
C ARG A 173 10.04 1.70 7.92
N MET A 174 10.40 1.05 6.82
CA MET A 174 11.80 0.75 6.51
C MET A 174 12.63 2.04 6.32
N GLU A 175 12.07 3.03 5.62
CA GLU A 175 12.76 4.31 5.43
C GLU A 175 12.91 5.08 6.75
N LEU A 176 11.91 5.05 7.63
CA LEU A 176 12.01 5.64 8.97
C LEU A 176 13.10 4.98 9.82
N GLU A 177 13.23 3.65 9.78
CA GLU A 177 14.30 2.92 10.49
C GLU A 177 15.69 3.32 10.01
N LYS A 178 15.87 3.48 8.69
CA LYS A 178 17.12 3.98 8.12
C LYS A 178 17.42 5.42 8.58
N ILE A 179 16.43 6.30 8.59
CA ILE A 179 16.57 7.68 9.05
C ILE A 179 16.94 7.71 10.54
N ILE A 180 16.26 6.94 11.38
CA ILE A 180 16.55 6.84 12.81
C ILE A 180 18.00 6.40 13.04
N SER A 181 18.44 5.37 12.33
CA SER A 181 19.81 4.86 12.40
C SER A 181 20.84 5.90 11.90
N TYR A 182 20.54 6.59 10.80
CA TYR A 182 21.42 7.61 10.23
C TYR A 182 21.57 8.84 11.12
N THR A 183 20.49 9.28 11.74
CA THR A 183 20.53 10.47 12.62
C THR A 183 21.26 10.23 13.94
N GLY A 184 21.48 8.96 14.34
CA GLY A 184 22.23 8.62 15.56
C GLY A 184 21.70 9.36 16.79
N ASP A 185 22.54 10.11 17.47
CA ASP A 185 22.18 10.84 18.69
C ASP A 185 21.45 12.18 18.43
N ARG A 186 21.29 12.61 17.17
CA ARG A 186 20.58 13.85 16.85
C ARG A 186 19.08 13.71 17.03
N ASP A 187 18.45 14.65 17.74
CA ASP A 187 17.02 14.61 18.05
C ASP A 187 16.13 15.06 16.87
N VAL A 188 16.65 15.76 15.88
CA VAL A 188 15.88 16.36 14.79
C VAL A 188 16.23 15.69 13.48
N VAL A 189 15.20 15.21 12.78
CA VAL A 189 15.25 14.72 11.40
C VAL A 189 15.04 15.92 10.46
N THR A 190 15.98 16.14 9.55
CA THR A 190 15.96 17.25 8.59
C THR A 190 15.63 16.75 7.18
N GLY A 191 15.24 17.69 6.30
CA GLY A 191 15.04 17.39 4.88
C GLY A 191 16.30 16.87 4.17
N GLU A 192 17.49 17.27 4.64
CA GLU A 192 18.77 16.78 4.12
C GLU A 192 18.99 15.31 4.48
N ASP A 193 18.68 14.91 5.72
CA ASP A 193 18.77 13.51 6.15
C ASP A 193 17.86 12.62 5.30
N ILE A 194 16.63 13.09 5.05
CA ILE A 194 15.65 12.37 4.22
C ILE A 194 16.19 12.19 2.79
N GLN A 195 16.74 13.24 2.19
CA GLN A 195 17.30 13.19 0.84
C GLN A 195 18.53 12.28 0.72
N GLN A 196 19.34 12.19 1.77
CA GLN A 196 20.52 11.34 1.78
C GLN A 196 20.21 9.87 2.00
N VAL A 197 19.20 9.58 2.82
CA VAL A 197 18.93 8.21 3.29
C VAL A 197 17.83 7.53 2.52
N CYS A 198 16.74 8.26 2.19
CA CYS A 198 15.57 7.64 1.58
C CYS A 198 15.82 7.27 0.12
N THR A 199 15.56 6.03 -0.20
CA THR A 199 15.58 5.55 -1.57
C THR A 199 14.37 6.09 -2.30
N THR A 200 14.60 6.87 -3.34
CA THR A 200 13.51 7.37 -4.20
C THR A 200 12.90 6.19 -4.97
N GLN A 201 11.60 5.94 -4.75
CA GLN A 201 10.92 4.90 -5.52
C GLN A 201 10.89 5.25 -7.02
N THR A 202 10.86 4.22 -7.88
CA THR A 202 10.74 4.41 -9.33
C THR A 202 9.57 5.33 -9.72
N GLN A 203 8.42 5.22 -9.03
CA GLN A 203 7.28 6.11 -9.27
C GLN A 203 7.58 7.58 -8.96
N ASN A 204 8.38 7.85 -7.93
CA ASN A 204 8.79 9.22 -7.60
C ASN A 204 9.77 9.77 -8.63
N LYS A 205 10.73 8.95 -9.12
CA LYS A 205 11.61 9.34 -10.23
C LYS A 205 10.83 9.65 -11.51
N ILE A 206 9.76 8.87 -11.79
CA ILE A 206 8.85 9.16 -12.90
C ILE A 206 8.14 10.51 -12.68
N PHE A 207 7.67 10.79 -11.47
CA PHE A 207 7.05 12.06 -11.15
C PHE A 207 8.02 13.24 -11.32
N ASP A 208 9.27 13.10 -10.84
CA ASP A 208 10.32 14.09 -11.04
C ASP A 208 10.64 14.30 -12.53
N MET A 209 10.63 13.22 -13.32
CA MET A 209 10.80 13.30 -14.77
C MET A 209 9.63 14.06 -15.43
N VAL A 210 8.38 13.75 -15.06
CA VAL A 210 7.19 14.50 -15.53
C VAL A 210 7.31 15.97 -15.14
N ARG A 211 7.73 16.26 -13.92
CA ARG A 211 7.96 17.63 -13.46
C ARG A 211 9.00 18.34 -14.31
N ALA A 212 10.14 17.72 -14.59
CA ALA A 212 11.16 18.27 -15.47
C ALA A 212 10.63 18.49 -16.91
N VAL A 213 9.76 17.60 -17.41
CA VAL A 213 9.06 17.77 -18.70
C VAL A 213 8.12 18.99 -18.64
N THR A 214 7.34 19.15 -17.55
CA THR A 214 6.39 20.28 -17.41
C THR A 214 7.11 21.61 -17.22
N GLU A 215 8.25 21.61 -16.56
CA GLU A 215 9.13 22.78 -16.38
C GLU A 215 9.96 23.09 -17.65
N LYS A 216 9.79 22.28 -18.73
CA LYS A 216 10.53 22.41 -19.99
C LYS A 216 12.06 22.26 -19.84
N ILE A 217 12.51 21.52 -18.82
CA ILE A 217 13.92 21.22 -18.57
C ILE A 217 14.27 19.87 -19.24
N LYS A 218 14.35 19.90 -20.58
CA LYS A 218 14.54 18.71 -21.43
C LYS A 218 15.74 17.86 -20.98
N LYS A 219 16.90 18.49 -20.71
CA LYS A 219 18.10 17.75 -20.31
C LYS A 219 17.84 16.93 -19.04
N ARG A 220 17.31 17.56 -17.99
CA ARG A 220 16.98 16.88 -16.73
C ARG A 220 16.00 15.75 -16.90
N ALA A 221 14.97 15.94 -17.76
CA ALA A 221 13.98 14.90 -18.03
C ALA A 221 14.61 13.65 -18.68
N LEU A 222 15.53 13.85 -19.64
CA LEU A 222 16.27 12.78 -20.28
C LEU A 222 17.27 12.13 -19.31
N ASP A 223 18.00 12.90 -18.49
CA ASP A 223 18.91 12.36 -17.49
C ASP A 223 18.18 11.43 -16.52
N LEU A 224 17.00 11.84 -16.01
CA LEU A 224 16.14 11.00 -15.16
C LEU A 224 15.63 9.74 -15.87
N TYR A 225 15.36 9.83 -17.16
CA TYR A 225 14.98 8.68 -17.96
C TYR A 225 16.13 7.66 -18.08
N TYR A 226 17.34 8.12 -18.39
CA TYR A 226 18.50 7.23 -18.48
C TYR A 226 18.91 6.64 -17.13
N ASP A 227 18.70 7.39 -16.02
CA ASP A 227 18.86 6.86 -14.66
C ASP A 227 17.91 5.67 -14.41
N LEU A 228 16.64 5.78 -14.85
CA LEU A 228 15.67 4.69 -14.73
C LEU A 228 16.09 3.47 -15.55
N LEU A 229 16.61 3.66 -16.77
CA LEU A 229 17.15 2.57 -17.60
C LEU A 229 18.36 1.91 -16.94
N THR A 230 19.26 2.70 -16.32
CA THR A 230 20.42 2.18 -15.58
C THR A 230 19.99 1.32 -14.39
N LEU A 231 18.86 1.65 -13.76
CA LEU A 231 18.23 0.84 -12.73
C LEU A 231 17.49 -0.40 -13.28
N LYS A 232 17.65 -0.69 -14.59
CA LYS A 232 17.00 -1.80 -15.29
C LYS A 232 15.47 -1.74 -15.30
N GLU A 233 14.89 -0.54 -15.18
CA GLU A 233 13.46 -0.39 -15.37
C GLU A 233 13.11 -0.56 -16.86
N PRO A 234 12.16 -1.45 -17.21
CA PRO A 234 11.78 -1.66 -18.60
C PRO A 234 11.20 -0.38 -19.23
N PRO A 235 11.61 0.02 -20.44
CA PRO A 235 11.10 1.22 -21.11
C PRO A 235 9.57 1.25 -21.23
N MET A 236 8.94 0.12 -21.50
CA MET A 236 7.47 0.01 -21.57
C MET A 236 6.79 0.28 -20.24
N ARG A 237 7.41 -0.08 -19.11
CA ARG A 237 6.92 0.27 -17.77
C ARG A 237 7.03 1.76 -17.50
N ILE A 238 8.14 2.37 -17.93
CA ILE A 238 8.35 3.82 -17.84
C ILE A 238 7.30 4.54 -18.69
N LEU A 239 7.06 4.08 -19.93
CA LEU A 239 6.02 4.62 -20.81
C LEU A 239 4.63 4.57 -20.17
N PHE A 240 4.25 3.43 -19.60
CA PHE A 240 2.98 3.26 -18.90
C PHE A 240 2.84 4.22 -17.70
N LEU A 241 3.90 4.37 -16.89
CA LEU A 241 3.88 5.27 -15.74
C LEU A 241 3.82 6.74 -16.16
N LEU A 242 4.53 7.14 -17.23
CA LEU A 242 4.41 8.46 -17.85
C LEU A 242 2.99 8.72 -18.34
N ALA A 243 2.41 7.80 -19.09
CA ALA A 243 1.04 7.91 -19.59
C ALA A 243 0.04 8.08 -18.43
N LYS A 244 0.20 7.30 -17.35
CA LYS A 244 -0.59 7.42 -16.13
C LYS A 244 -0.47 8.82 -15.51
N GLN A 245 0.73 9.37 -15.42
CA GLN A 245 0.95 10.71 -14.86
C GLN A 245 0.32 11.80 -15.74
N PHE A 246 0.51 11.74 -17.06
CA PHE A 246 -0.14 12.71 -17.97
C PHE A 246 -1.67 12.63 -17.94
N ARG A 247 -2.23 11.42 -17.81
CA ARG A 247 -3.67 11.24 -17.57
C ARG A 247 -4.11 11.90 -16.26
N GLN A 248 -3.33 11.77 -15.19
CA GLN A 248 -3.62 12.44 -13.91
C GLN A 248 -3.53 13.96 -14.03
N LEU A 249 -2.55 14.51 -14.79
CA LEU A 249 -2.46 15.94 -15.09
C LEU A 249 -3.73 16.43 -15.79
N LEU A 250 -4.22 15.68 -16.80
CA LEU A 250 -5.44 16.00 -17.52
C LEU A 250 -6.65 16.02 -16.58
N LEU A 251 -6.87 14.95 -15.83
CA LEU A 251 -8.02 14.84 -14.93
C LEU A 251 -8.02 15.92 -13.85
N VAL A 252 -6.86 16.19 -13.21
CA VAL A 252 -6.77 17.26 -12.20
C VAL A 252 -7.08 18.63 -12.81
N LYS A 253 -6.63 18.88 -14.04
CA LYS A 253 -6.90 20.14 -14.73
C LYS A 253 -8.37 20.29 -15.10
N GLU A 254 -9.01 19.24 -15.63
CA GLU A 254 -10.45 19.22 -15.94
C GLU A 254 -11.28 19.44 -14.66
N TYR A 255 -10.96 18.72 -13.59
CA TYR A 255 -11.62 18.89 -12.29
C TYR A 255 -11.45 20.30 -11.70
N ALA A 256 -10.28 20.93 -11.91
CA ALA A 256 -10.04 22.29 -11.45
C ALA A 256 -10.89 23.32 -12.24
N GLU A 257 -11.09 23.11 -13.55
CA GLU A 257 -11.99 23.95 -14.35
C GLU A 257 -13.47 23.75 -13.98
N GLU A 258 -13.84 22.54 -13.55
CA GLU A 258 -15.18 22.24 -13.01
C GLU A 258 -15.38 22.76 -11.56
N GLY A 259 -14.35 23.33 -10.94
CA GLY A 259 -14.42 23.84 -9.56
C GLY A 259 -14.46 22.75 -8.48
N ILE A 260 -14.06 21.52 -8.79
CA ILE A 260 -14.07 20.40 -7.84
C ILE A 260 -12.98 20.63 -6.75
N PRO A 261 -13.32 20.53 -5.45
CA PRO A 261 -12.35 20.70 -4.36
C PRO A 261 -11.25 19.63 -4.37
N GLN A 262 -10.00 19.99 -4.00
CA GLN A 262 -8.86 19.08 -3.96
C GLN A 262 -9.08 17.76 -3.18
N PRO A 263 -9.74 17.75 -2.01
CA PRO A 263 -10.04 16.50 -1.30
C PRO A 263 -10.92 15.54 -2.10
N VAL A 264 -11.86 16.08 -2.89
CA VAL A 264 -12.73 15.28 -3.76
C VAL A 264 -11.94 14.73 -4.95
N MET A 265 -11.05 15.56 -5.54
CA MET A 265 -10.12 15.09 -6.58
C MET A 265 -9.25 13.94 -6.07
N ALA A 266 -8.67 14.09 -4.87
CA ALA A 266 -7.83 13.08 -4.23
C ALA A 266 -8.58 11.75 -4.07
N SER A 267 -9.81 11.79 -3.57
CA SER A 267 -10.68 10.60 -3.43
C SER A 267 -10.99 9.95 -4.78
N ARG A 268 -11.33 10.74 -5.83
CA ARG A 268 -11.64 10.21 -7.17
C ARG A 268 -10.44 9.60 -7.88
N LEU A 269 -9.24 10.15 -7.63
CA LEU A 269 -7.99 9.68 -8.23
C LEU A 269 -7.32 8.56 -7.43
N GLY A 270 -7.79 8.29 -6.22
CA GLY A 270 -7.19 7.31 -5.31
C GLY A 270 -5.76 7.70 -4.89
N VAL A 271 -5.49 9.03 -4.71
CA VAL A 271 -4.17 9.53 -4.34
C VAL A 271 -4.29 10.53 -3.18
N PRO A 272 -3.23 10.71 -2.37
CA PRO A 272 -3.20 11.71 -1.29
C PRO A 272 -3.40 13.15 -1.79
N SER A 273 -3.94 14.02 -0.93
CA SER A 273 -4.23 15.42 -1.29
C SER A 273 -2.97 16.22 -1.69
N PHE A 274 -1.82 15.94 -1.06
CA PHE A 274 -0.57 16.60 -1.42
C PHE A 274 -0.10 16.20 -2.84
N VAL A 275 -0.35 14.97 -3.27
CA VAL A 275 -0.06 14.51 -4.65
C VAL A 275 -0.91 15.28 -5.65
N VAL A 276 -2.21 15.49 -5.36
CA VAL A 276 -3.09 16.33 -6.19
C VAL A 276 -2.56 17.76 -6.30
N LYS A 277 -2.08 18.34 -5.19
CA LYS A 277 -1.47 19.68 -5.18
C LYS A 277 -0.25 19.75 -6.10
N ASN A 278 0.63 18.76 -6.04
CA ASN A 278 1.81 18.68 -6.90
C ASN A 278 1.43 18.50 -8.38
N ILE A 279 0.47 17.62 -8.67
CA ILE A 279 -0.07 17.41 -10.03
C ILE A 279 -0.69 18.72 -10.56
N ALA A 280 -1.46 19.45 -9.75
CA ALA A 280 -2.07 20.70 -10.15
C ALA A 280 -1.03 21.78 -10.52
N VAL A 281 0.09 21.84 -9.80
CA VAL A 281 1.22 22.73 -10.15
C VAL A 281 1.78 22.37 -11.53
N CYS A 282 2.07 21.10 -11.78
CA CYS A 282 2.58 20.61 -13.05
C CYS A 282 1.58 20.86 -14.21
N ALA A 283 0.28 20.66 -13.96
CA ALA A 283 -0.77 20.80 -14.97
C ALA A 283 -0.97 22.26 -15.47
N ARG A 284 -0.49 23.26 -14.71
CA ARG A 284 -0.58 24.69 -15.11
C ARG A 284 0.17 24.98 -16.40
N SER A 285 1.24 24.28 -16.68
CA SER A 285 2.11 24.47 -17.85
C SER A 285 1.48 24.04 -19.18
N TYR A 286 0.35 23.33 -19.15
CA TYR A 286 -0.31 22.79 -20.34
C TYR A 286 -1.74 23.29 -20.48
N ARG A 287 -2.23 23.34 -21.73
CA ARG A 287 -3.66 23.45 -22.03
C ARG A 287 -4.31 22.07 -21.97
N ILE A 288 -5.63 22.00 -21.72
CA ILE A 288 -6.37 20.71 -21.74
C ILE A 288 -6.21 19.98 -23.07
N SER A 289 -6.29 20.72 -24.20
CA SER A 289 -6.09 20.12 -25.53
C SER A 289 -4.71 19.47 -25.71
N GLU A 290 -3.66 20.04 -25.11
CA GLU A 290 -2.32 19.48 -25.14
C GLU A 290 -2.21 18.21 -24.30
N LEU A 291 -2.83 18.19 -23.12
CA LEU A 291 -2.86 17.00 -22.26
C LEU A 291 -3.66 15.87 -22.89
N ARG A 292 -4.78 16.19 -23.55
CA ARG A 292 -5.55 15.21 -24.33
C ARG A 292 -4.72 14.63 -25.48
N GLN A 293 -4.02 15.48 -26.23
CA GLN A 293 -3.12 15.01 -27.29
C GLN A 293 -1.98 14.16 -26.72
N ALA A 294 -1.43 14.56 -25.57
CA ALA A 294 -0.38 13.76 -24.92
C ALA A 294 -0.87 12.37 -24.56
N VAL A 295 -2.05 12.23 -23.99
CA VAL A 295 -2.64 10.91 -23.67
C VAL A 295 -2.79 10.05 -24.93
N THR A 296 -3.25 10.63 -26.04
CA THR A 296 -3.35 9.93 -27.34
C THR A 296 -1.97 9.51 -27.85
N ASP A 297 -0.99 10.42 -27.83
CA ASP A 297 0.38 10.11 -28.28
C ASP A 297 1.03 8.98 -27.46
N PHE A 298 0.74 8.88 -26.16
CA PHE A 298 1.23 7.77 -25.33
C PHE A 298 0.63 6.42 -25.75
N VAL A 299 -0.66 6.40 -26.09
CA VAL A 299 -1.35 5.21 -26.62
C VAL A 299 -0.76 4.78 -27.97
N ASP A 300 -0.58 5.75 -28.89
CA ASP A 300 -0.02 5.52 -30.22
C ASP A 300 1.42 4.99 -30.13
N ALA A 301 2.20 5.53 -29.19
CA ALA A 301 3.57 5.10 -28.94
C ALA A 301 3.61 3.66 -28.38
N GLU A 302 2.71 3.30 -27.47
CA GLU A 302 2.59 1.95 -26.95
C GLU A 302 2.23 0.96 -28.06
N GLU A 303 1.27 1.30 -28.93
CA GLU A 303 0.90 0.50 -30.08
C GLU A 303 2.08 0.35 -31.07
N ALA A 304 2.80 1.44 -31.35
CA ALA A 304 3.94 1.42 -32.26
C ALA A 304 5.06 0.47 -31.77
N VAL A 305 5.32 0.44 -30.45
CA VAL A 305 6.28 -0.49 -29.85
C VAL A 305 5.76 -1.93 -29.93
N LYS A 306 4.51 -2.18 -29.52
CA LYS A 306 3.93 -3.53 -29.56
C LYS A 306 3.84 -4.14 -30.96
N THR A 307 3.69 -3.31 -31.97
CA THR A 307 3.67 -3.72 -33.40
C THR A 307 5.04 -3.73 -34.08
N GLY A 308 6.12 -3.43 -33.33
CA GLY A 308 7.49 -3.40 -33.87
C GLY A 308 7.79 -2.21 -34.76
N ARG A 309 6.93 -1.22 -34.86
CA ARG A 309 7.14 0.00 -35.70
C ARG A 309 8.14 0.98 -35.06
N LEU A 310 8.36 0.88 -33.74
CA LEU A 310 9.25 1.77 -32.99
C LEU A 310 9.97 0.97 -31.89
N GLN A 311 11.24 1.31 -31.62
CA GLN A 311 11.96 0.77 -30.48
C GLN A 311 11.44 1.39 -29.17
N ASP A 312 11.35 0.61 -28.12
CA ASP A 312 10.81 0.99 -26.84
C ASP A 312 11.56 2.17 -26.18
N VAL A 313 12.90 2.12 -26.16
CA VAL A 313 13.74 3.22 -25.62
C VAL A 313 13.49 4.51 -26.39
N LEU A 314 13.54 4.45 -27.73
CA LEU A 314 13.33 5.62 -28.58
C LEU A 314 11.92 6.20 -28.45
N SER A 315 10.92 5.35 -28.24
CA SER A 315 9.51 5.77 -28.04
C SER A 315 9.37 6.74 -26.88
N VAL A 316 9.97 6.41 -25.72
CA VAL A 316 9.95 7.25 -24.52
C VAL A 316 10.73 8.55 -24.71
N GLU A 317 11.91 8.47 -25.33
CA GLU A 317 12.74 9.66 -25.63
C GLU A 317 11.99 10.69 -26.48
N LEU A 318 11.34 10.23 -27.56
CA LEU A 318 10.59 11.11 -28.46
C LEU A 318 9.45 11.83 -27.73
N LEU A 319 8.74 11.14 -26.83
CA LEU A 319 7.68 11.75 -26.04
C LEU A 319 8.23 12.76 -25.02
N ILE A 320 9.34 12.43 -24.34
CA ILE A 320 10.02 13.36 -23.43
C ILE A 320 10.42 14.62 -24.19
N VAL A 321 11.09 14.47 -25.35
CA VAL A 321 11.53 15.60 -26.19
C VAL A 321 10.34 16.42 -26.67
N LYS A 322 9.27 15.77 -27.16
CA LYS A 322 8.05 16.44 -27.64
C LYS A 322 7.43 17.34 -26.56
N TYR A 323 7.25 16.78 -25.37
CA TYR A 323 6.53 17.47 -24.29
C TYR A 323 7.40 18.38 -23.42
N SER A 324 8.73 18.26 -23.47
CA SER A 324 9.67 19.17 -22.80
C SER A 324 10.16 20.33 -23.65
N SER A 325 9.86 20.36 -24.96
CA SER A 325 10.26 21.48 -25.84
C SER A 325 9.41 22.71 -25.56
N ALA A 326 10.08 23.88 -25.48
CA ALA A 326 9.37 25.16 -25.45
C ALA A 326 8.59 25.37 -26.76
N ARG A 327 7.40 25.95 -26.70
CA ARG A 327 6.71 26.36 -27.92
C ARG A 327 7.56 27.40 -28.67
N ARG A 328 7.79 27.15 -29.93
CA ARG A 328 8.20 28.20 -30.88
C ARG A 328 6.99 29.07 -31.21
#